data_f54f7e7cfd1d75d0c2007207a3182c2f
#
_entry.id   f54f7e7cfd1d75d0c2007207a3182c2f
#
_cell.length_a   1.000
_cell.length_b   1.000
_cell.length_c   1.000
_cell.angle_alpha   90.00
_cell.angle_beta   90.00
_cell.angle_gamma   90.00
#
_symmetry.space_group_name_H-M   'P 1'
#
loop_
_entity.id
_entity.type
_entity.pdbx_description
1 polymer ?
#
loop_
_entity_poly.entity_id
_entity_poly.type
_entity_poly.pdbx_seq_one_letter_code
_entity_poly.pdbx_strand_id
1 'polypeptide(L)'
;LVLFAISLMFISCETEPIPGPPGADGTNGTDGTDGVDGTTACIECHNIANKEEVEATYALSVHYASPTAPRGTSVDCAMCHNSLGYIEYIETGNLNPAGYTTSEKIRCSTCHSDHTTFDFEEDGYDYALRNFDPVKLVIDNTTIVNFAGSSNNCITCHQPRNSYPVPGGTGTVTITSSRYGPHHG
;
A
#
# COMPACT_ATOMS: atom_id res chain seq x y z
N LEU A 1 3.31 22.64 101.39
CA LEU A 1 3.76 21.38 100.82
C LEU A 1 3.83 21.54 99.28
N VAL A 2 5.06 21.76 98.76
CA VAL A 2 5.28 21.99 97.33
C VAL A 2 5.82 20.66 96.70
N LEU A 3 5.03 20.03 95.92
CA LEU A 3 5.44 18.87 95.12
C LEU A 3 6.12 19.35 93.82
N PHE A 4 7.45 19.10 93.74
CA PHE A 4 8.25 19.40 92.54
C PHE A 4 8.18 18.19 91.57
N ALA A 5 7.47 18.38 90.49
CA ALA A 5 7.40 17.35 89.42
C ALA A 5 8.62 17.50 88.51
N ILE A 6 9.52 16.53 88.57
CA ILE A 6 10.66 16.43 87.60
C ILE A 6 10.16 15.82 86.35
N SER A 7 10.13 16.62 85.29
CA SER A 7 9.84 16.17 83.93
C SER A 7 11.13 15.66 83.27
N LEU A 8 11.27 14.38 83.16
CA LEU A 8 12.36 13.74 82.40
C LEU A 8 12.07 13.90 80.88
N MET A 9 12.82 14.78 80.24
CA MET A 9 12.87 14.85 78.80
C MET A 9 13.73 13.70 78.25
N PHE A 10 13.12 12.71 77.62
CA PHE A 10 13.85 11.74 76.84
C PHE A 10 14.20 12.38 75.48
N ILE A 11 15.48 12.71 75.31
CA ILE A 11 16.03 13.10 74.04
C ILE A 11 16.24 11.78 73.22
N SER A 12 15.31 11.48 72.35
CA SER A 12 15.49 10.41 71.41
C SER A 12 16.38 10.92 70.28
N CYS A 13 17.57 10.35 70.15
CA CYS A 13 18.46 10.61 69.03
C CYS A 13 18.01 9.69 67.93
N GLU A 14 17.17 10.20 66.97
CA GLU A 14 16.87 9.52 65.73
C GLU A 14 18.10 9.67 64.83
N THR A 15 18.87 8.60 64.71
CA THR A 15 19.89 8.50 63.68
C THR A 15 19.20 8.07 62.39
N GLU A 16 19.11 8.98 61.43
CA GLU A 16 18.64 8.61 60.08
C GLU A 16 19.55 7.49 59.56
N PRO A 17 18.94 6.43 58.95
CA PRO A 17 19.75 5.36 58.39
C PRO A 17 20.53 5.92 57.19
N ILE A 18 21.84 5.69 57.23
CA ILE A 18 22.73 6.07 56.11
C ILE A 18 22.26 5.31 54.86
N PRO A 19 21.93 6.01 53.77
CA PRO A 19 21.58 5.31 52.51
C PRO A 19 22.69 4.36 52.09
N GLY A 20 22.32 3.14 51.72
CA GLY A 20 23.29 2.19 51.19
C GLY A 20 23.93 2.72 49.86
N PRO A 21 25.09 2.22 49.49
CA PRO A 21 25.73 2.60 48.25
C PRO A 21 24.77 2.33 47.08
N PRO A 22 24.82 3.16 46.01
CA PRO A 22 24.05 2.89 44.80
C PRO A 22 24.30 1.46 44.30
N GLY A 23 23.28 0.81 43.79
CA GLY A 23 23.44 -0.49 43.14
C GLY A 23 24.42 -0.40 41.95
N ALA A 24 25.08 -1.48 41.66
CA ALA A 24 25.97 -1.56 40.50
C ALA A 24 25.17 -1.24 39.23
N ASP A 25 25.81 -0.50 38.33
CA ASP A 25 25.22 -0.23 37.01
C ASP A 25 24.87 -1.56 36.30
N GLY A 26 23.71 -1.56 35.65
CA GLY A 26 23.30 -2.70 34.83
C GLY A 26 24.33 -2.98 33.72
N THR A 27 24.55 -4.25 33.41
CA THR A 27 25.37 -4.63 32.28
C THR A 27 24.70 -4.17 30.98
N ASN A 28 25.49 -3.63 30.05
CA ASN A 28 24.98 -3.30 28.73
C ASN A 28 24.31 -4.53 28.12
N GLY A 29 23.18 -4.32 27.43
CA GLY A 29 22.57 -5.37 26.63
C GLY A 29 23.55 -5.88 25.57
N THR A 30 23.41 -7.15 25.22
CA THR A 30 24.13 -7.71 24.07
C THR A 30 23.64 -7.04 22.80
N ASP A 31 24.56 -6.70 21.90
CA ASP A 31 24.20 -6.19 20.58
C ASP A 31 23.27 -7.21 19.89
N GLY A 32 22.30 -6.70 19.16
CA GLY A 32 21.44 -7.54 18.33
C GLY A 32 22.28 -8.29 17.30
N THR A 33 21.83 -9.48 16.91
CA THR A 33 22.44 -10.20 15.77
C THR A 33 22.27 -9.36 14.51
N ASP A 34 23.35 -9.27 13.72
CA ASP A 34 23.27 -8.65 12.40
C ASP A 34 22.14 -9.29 11.60
N GLY A 35 21.41 -8.46 10.86
CA GLY A 35 20.40 -8.97 9.93
C GLY A 35 21.06 -9.89 8.90
N VAL A 36 20.35 -10.94 8.46
CA VAL A 36 20.80 -11.75 7.34
C VAL A 36 20.89 -10.88 6.09
N ASP A 37 21.97 -11.01 5.34
CA ASP A 37 22.10 -10.36 4.03
C ASP A 37 20.90 -10.75 3.16
N GLY A 38 20.36 -9.78 2.41
CA GLY A 38 19.29 -10.04 1.46
C GLY A 38 19.72 -11.18 0.51
N THR A 39 18.77 -12.08 0.22
CA THR A 39 19.06 -13.18 -0.70
C THR A 39 19.39 -12.65 -2.09
N THR A 40 20.14 -13.40 -2.87
CA THR A 40 20.49 -13.06 -4.27
C THR A 40 19.23 -12.73 -5.08
N ALA A 41 18.12 -13.39 -4.80
CA ALA A 41 16.83 -13.13 -5.42
C ALA A 41 16.31 -11.69 -5.18
N CYS A 42 16.54 -11.14 -3.99
CA CYS A 42 16.14 -9.74 -3.71
C CYS A 42 16.94 -8.75 -4.55
N ILE A 43 18.25 -8.98 -4.69
CA ILE A 43 19.17 -8.08 -5.40
C ILE A 43 18.88 -8.09 -6.91
N GLU A 44 18.37 -9.17 -7.48
CA GLU A 44 17.98 -9.22 -8.88
C GLU A 44 16.98 -8.12 -9.26
N CYS A 45 16.01 -7.84 -8.39
CA CYS A 45 15.01 -6.81 -8.61
C CYS A 45 15.38 -5.47 -7.94
N HIS A 46 15.94 -5.52 -6.73
CA HIS A 46 16.18 -4.33 -5.90
C HIS A 46 17.56 -3.69 -6.07
N ASN A 47 18.33 -4.04 -7.11
CA ASN A 47 19.58 -3.32 -7.40
C ASN A 47 19.30 -1.95 -8.04
N ILE A 48 20.25 -1.03 -7.88
CA ILE A 48 20.13 0.35 -8.36
C ILE A 48 19.94 0.42 -9.87
N ALA A 49 20.66 -0.41 -10.64
CA ALA A 49 20.61 -0.37 -12.10
C ALA A 49 19.21 -0.78 -12.62
N ASN A 50 18.63 -1.85 -12.10
CA ASN A 50 17.27 -2.26 -12.47
C ASN A 50 16.23 -1.21 -12.07
N LYS A 51 16.38 -0.62 -10.90
CA LYS A 51 15.49 0.44 -10.44
C LYS A 51 15.53 1.64 -11.38
N GLU A 52 16.72 2.12 -11.75
CA GLU A 52 16.89 3.25 -12.66
C GLU A 52 16.31 2.96 -14.05
N GLU A 53 16.49 1.75 -14.57
CA GLU A 53 15.92 1.34 -15.86
C GLU A 53 14.38 1.32 -15.83
N VAL A 54 13.80 0.74 -14.77
CA VAL A 54 12.34 0.70 -14.58
C VAL A 54 11.78 2.11 -14.43
N GLU A 55 12.42 2.98 -13.62
CA GLU A 55 12.01 4.36 -13.45
C GLU A 55 12.08 5.15 -14.76
N ALA A 56 13.14 4.97 -15.55
CA ALA A 56 13.29 5.60 -16.85
C ALA A 56 12.21 5.13 -17.85
N THR A 57 11.93 3.84 -17.88
CA THR A 57 10.88 3.27 -18.72
C THR A 57 9.49 3.75 -18.30
N TYR A 58 9.23 3.75 -16.99
CA TYR A 58 7.98 4.27 -16.45
C TYR A 58 7.78 5.75 -16.77
N ALA A 59 8.83 6.57 -16.73
CA ALA A 59 8.77 7.98 -17.06
C ALA A 59 8.33 8.25 -18.52
N LEU A 60 8.51 7.28 -19.41
CA LEU A 60 8.03 7.34 -20.79
C LEU A 60 6.58 6.86 -20.96
N SER A 61 6.00 6.28 -19.92
CA SER A 61 4.65 5.74 -19.98
C SER A 61 3.56 6.80 -19.90
N VAL A 62 2.39 6.47 -20.44
CA VAL A 62 1.19 7.32 -20.33
C VAL A 62 0.74 7.46 -18.87
N HIS A 63 0.98 6.47 -18.03
CA HIS A 63 0.68 6.54 -16.60
C HIS A 63 1.44 7.69 -15.91
N TYR A 64 2.71 7.89 -16.28
CA TYR A 64 3.53 8.99 -15.76
C TYR A 64 3.21 10.33 -16.42
N ALA A 65 3.18 10.33 -17.76
CA ALA A 65 3.09 11.55 -18.56
C ALA A 65 1.68 12.16 -18.58
N SER A 66 0.65 11.33 -18.35
CA SER A 66 -0.73 11.80 -18.37
C SER A 66 -0.98 12.81 -17.24
N PRO A 67 -1.68 13.93 -17.52
CA PRO A 67 -2.20 14.76 -16.46
C PRO A 67 -3.18 13.97 -15.61
N THR A 68 -3.32 14.35 -14.35
CA THR A 68 -4.36 13.78 -13.48
C THR A 68 -5.72 13.94 -14.16
N ALA A 69 -6.44 12.84 -14.31
CA ALA A 69 -7.76 12.90 -14.92
C ALA A 69 -8.72 13.65 -13.99
N PRO A 70 -9.30 14.78 -14.39
CA PRO A 70 -10.24 15.52 -13.53
C PRO A 70 -11.40 14.66 -13.00
N ARG A 71 -11.74 13.62 -13.76
CA ARG A 71 -12.79 12.65 -13.39
C ARG A 71 -12.37 11.68 -12.29
N GLY A 72 -11.08 11.56 -11.99
CA GLY A 72 -10.59 10.70 -10.90
C GLY A 72 -11.03 11.13 -9.51
N THR A 73 -11.64 12.30 -9.36
CA THR A 73 -12.29 12.71 -8.10
C THR A 73 -13.70 12.09 -7.92
N SER A 74 -14.33 11.67 -9.02
CA SER A 74 -15.64 11.02 -8.97
C SER A 74 -15.52 9.55 -8.58
N VAL A 75 -16.39 9.08 -7.69
CA VAL A 75 -16.45 7.67 -7.29
C VAL A 75 -16.55 6.73 -8.50
N ASP A 76 -17.33 7.06 -9.51
CA ASP A 76 -17.51 6.21 -10.69
C ASP A 76 -16.27 6.08 -11.57
N CYS A 77 -15.27 6.92 -11.37
CA CYS A 77 -14.08 6.99 -12.21
C CYS A 77 -12.78 6.69 -11.42
N ALA A 78 -12.83 6.84 -10.10
CA ALA A 78 -11.65 6.84 -9.24
C ALA A 78 -10.88 5.52 -9.26
N MET A 79 -11.56 4.39 -9.39
CA MET A 79 -10.90 3.08 -9.45
C MET A 79 -9.81 3.02 -10.54
N CYS A 80 -10.05 3.66 -11.69
CA CYS A 80 -9.14 3.61 -12.84
C CYS A 80 -8.37 4.92 -13.06
N HIS A 81 -8.87 6.04 -12.58
CA HIS A 81 -8.33 7.37 -12.86
C HIS A 81 -7.76 8.10 -11.63
N ASN A 82 -7.61 7.39 -10.50
CA ASN A 82 -7.05 7.94 -9.29
C ASN A 82 -6.24 6.88 -8.54
N SER A 83 -4.97 7.17 -8.26
CA SER A 83 -4.11 6.26 -7.47
C SER A 83 -4.73 5.89 -6.13
N LEU A 84 -5.28 6.88 -5.41
CA LEU A 84 -5.95 6.64 -4.13
C LEU A 84 -7.19 5.76 -4.28
N GLY A 85 -8.01 6.02 -5.31
CA GLY A 85 -9.20 5.24 -5.57
C GLY A 85 -8.90 3.79 -5.94
N TYR A 86 -7.83 3.56 -6.73
CA TYR A 86 -7.39 2.21 -7.04
C TYR A 86 -6.97 1.45 -5.78
N ILE A 87 -6.10 2.05 -4.97
CA ILE A 87 -5.58 1.44 -3.75
C ILE A 87 -6.74 1.10 -2.80
N GLU A 88 -7.64 2.06 -2.54
CA GLU A 88 -8.79 1.84 -1.67
C GLU A 88 -9.69 0.71 -2.18
N TYR A 89 -9.94 0.67 -3.50
CA TYR A 89 -10.74 -0.39 -4.10
C TYR A 89 -10.13 -1.78 -3.91
N ILE A 90 -8.82 -1.91 -4.14
CA ILE A 90 -8.13 -3.20 -3.96
C ILE A 90 -8.14 -3.63 -2.50
N GLU A 91 -7.93 -2.70 -1.57
CA GLU A 91 -7.83 -3.01 -0.14
C GLU A 91 -9.19 -3.29 0.51
N THR A 92 -10.25 -2.65 0.03
CA THR A 92 -11.55 -2.67 0.71
C THR A 92 -12.70 -3.26 -0.13
N GLY A 93 -12.49 -3.43 -1.43
CA GLY A 93 -13.54 -3.78 -2.39
C GLY A 93 -14.54 -2.65 -2.67
N ASN A 94 -14.33 -1.47 -2.12
CA ASN A 94 -15.26 -0.34 -2.23
C ASN A 94 -14.49 0.96 -2.52
N LEU A 95 -15.21 1.95 -2.99
CA LEU A 95 -14.70 3.31 -3.17
C LEU A 95 -15.40 4.25 -2.20
N ASN A 96 -14.72 5.32 -1.80
CA ASN A 96 -15.31 6.35 -0.96
C ASN A 96 -16.56 6.96 -1.66
N PRO A 97 -17.77 6.79 -1.11
CA PRO A 97 -19.00 7.27 -1.75
C PRO A 97 -19.05 8.80 -1.87
N ALA A 98 -18.29 9.54 -1.06
CA ALA A 98 -18.16 10.98 -1.17
C ALA A 98 -17.21 11.42 -2.31
N GLY A 99 -16.52 10.46 -2.95
CA GLY A 99 -15.47 10.74 -3.92
C GLY A 99 -14.17 11.22 -3.26
N TYR A 100 -13.33 11.86 -4.05
CA TYR A 100 -11.98 12.27 -3.66
C TYR A 100 -11.78 13.76 -3.90
N THR A 101 -11.09 14.43 -3.00
CA THR A 101 -10.77 15.87 -3.15
C THR A 101 -9.74 16.12 -4.25
N THR A 102 -8.88 15.15 -4.50
CA THR A 102 -7.82 15.22 -5.52
C THR A 102 -7.82 13.95 -6.37
N SER A 103 -7.42 14.09 -7.61
CA SER A 103 -7.12 12.95 -8.48
C SER A 103 -5.62 12.80 -8.58
N GLU A 104 -5.07 11.73 -8.02
CA GLU A 104 -3.65 11.45 -8.08
C GLU A 104 -3.30 10.62 -9.31
N LYS A 105 -2.11 10.90 -9.87
CA LYS A 105 -1.55 10.11 -10.97
C LYS A 105 -1.33 8.66 -10.54
N ILE A 106 -1.41 7.77 -11.50
CA ILE A 106 -0.96 6.39 -11.31
C ILE A 106 0.55 6.41 -11.05
N ARG A 107 0.98 5.82 -9.96
CA ARG A 107 2.38 5.76 -9.50
C ARG A 107 2.81 4.30 -9.35
N CYS A 108 4.10 4.08 -9.09
CA CYS A 108 4.59 2.74 -8.76
C CYS A 108 3.77 2.12 -7.62
N SER A 109 3.54 2.87 -6.54
CA SER A 109 2.74 2.44 -5.39
C SER A 109 1.25 2.21 -5.67
N THR A 110 0.73 2.62 -6.82
CA THR A 110 -0.64 2.28 -7.22
C THR A 110 -0.76 0.79 -7.51
N CYS A 111 0.22 0.22 -8.21
CA CYS A 111 0.23 -1.19 -8.58
C CYS A 111 1.03 -2.07 -7.62
N HIS A 112 2.03 -1.49 -6.96
CA HIS A 112 2.95 -2.21 -6.07
C HIS A 112 2.71 -1.85 -4.60
N SER A 113 2.90 -2.85 -3.73
CA SER A 113 2.87 -2.71 -2.27
C SER A 113 4.01 -3.51 -1.64
N ASP A 114 3.71 -4.34 -0.67
CA ASP A 114 4.64 -5.25 -0.04
C ASP A 114 4.55 -6.64 -0.68
N HIS A 115 5.64 -7.40 -0.61
CA HIS A 115 5.63 -8.80 -1.01
C HIS A 115 4.71 -9.61 -0.09
N THR A 116 3.96 -10.54 -0.66
CA THR A 116 3.14 -11.52 0.06
C THR A 116 3.93 -12.77 0.43
N THR A 117 5.00 -13.05 -0.32
CA THR A 117 5.92 -14.15 -0.06
C THR A 117 7.36 -13.74 -0.33
N PHE A 118 8.29 -14.39 0.36
CA PHE A 118 9.72 -14.35 0.10
C PHE A 118 10.29 -15.71 -0.29
N ASP A 119 9.44 -16.72 -0.41
CA ASP A 119 9.79 -18.05 -0.92
C ASP A 119 9.49 -18.10 -2.43
N PHE A 120 10.31 -17.42 -3.22
CA PHE A 120 10.11 -17.30 -4.65
C PHE A 120 10.36 -18.60 -5.43
N GLU A 121 11.03 -19.59 -4.81
CA GLU A 121 11.26 -20.89 -5.43
C GLU A 121 9.99 -21.74 -5.40
N GLU A 122 9.22 -21.69 -4.31
CA GLU A 122 7.99 -22.46 -4.15
C GLU A 122 6.76 -21.67 -4.64
N ASP A 123 6.65 -20.40 -4.23
CA ASP A 123 5.46 -19.58 -4.48
C ASP A 123 5.53 -18.75 -5.76
N GLY A 124 6.73 -18.62 -6.36
CA GLY A 124 6.97 -17.76 -7.52
C GLY A 124 7.07 -16.27 -7.18
N TYR A 125 7.37 -15.47 -8.19
CA TYR A 125 7.52 -14.03 -8.02
C TYR A 125 6.17 -13.31 -8.01
N ASP A 126 5.83 -12.68 -6.90
CA ASP A 126 4.62 -11.87 -6.76
C ASP A 126 4.81 -10.42 -7.25
N TYR A 127 6.04 -10.00 -7.55
CA TYR A 127 6.40 -8.63 -7.97
C TYR A 127 5.86 -7.53 -7.03
N ALA A 128 5.43 -7.89 -5.83
CA ALA A 128 4.73 -7.02 -4.87
C ALA A 128 3.51 -6.29 -5.49
N LEU A 129 2.83 -6.92 -6.45
CA LEU A 129 1.63 -6.34 -7.05
C LEU A 129 0.43 -6.43 -6.10
N ARG A 130 -0.42 -5.40 -6.13
CA ARG A 130 -1.58 -5.32 -5.24
C ARG A 130 -2.70 -6.29 -5.58
N ASN A 131 -2.81 -6.72 -6.84
CA ASN A 131 -3.89 -7.61 -7.25
C ASN A 131 -3.42 -8.73 -8.16
N PHE A 132 -3.60 -9.96 -7.70
CA PHE A 132 -3.48 -11.19 -8.48
C PHE A 132 -4.84 -11.91 -8.65
N ASP A 133 -5.86 -11.45 -7.93
CA ASP A 133 -7.18 -12.07 -7.92
C ASP A 133 -7.92 -11.83 -9.24
N PRO A 134 -8.85 -12.73 -9.61
CA PRO A 134 -9.74 -12.53 -10.74
C PRO A 134 -10.51 -11.21 -10.63
N VAL A 135 -10.63 -10.51 -11.75
CA VAL A 135 -11.24 -9.20 -11.80
C VAL A 135 -12.69 -9.30 -12.25
N LYS A 136 -13.58 -8.77 -11.44
CA LYS A 136 -14.97 -8.59 -11.80
C LYS A 136 -15.13 -7.32 -12.63
N LEU A 137 -15.67 -7.47 -13.85
CA LEU A 137 -15.82 -6.35 -14.78
C LEU A 137 -16.90 -5.36 -14.33
N VAL A 138 -16.59 -4.08 -14.47
CA VAL A 138 -17.53 -3.00 -14.12
C VAL A 138 -18.69 -2.87 -15.10
N ILE A 139 -18.58 -3.48 -16.31
CA ILE A 139 -19.59 -3.39 -17.35
C ILE A 139 -20.93 -4.01 -16.93
N ASP A 140 -20.89 -5.09 -16.15
CA ASP A 140 -22.08 -5.84 -15.73
C ASP A 140 -22.05 -6.29 -14.27
N ASN A 141 -20.91 -6.12 -13.60
CA ASN A 141 -20.67 -6.56 -12.22
C ASN A 141 -20.88 -8.07 -11.98
N THR A 142 -20.83 -8.88 -13.03
CA THR A 142 -21.04 -10.33 -12.97
C THR A 142 -19.97 -11.09 -13.70
N THR A 143 -19.48 -10.59 -14.84
CA THR A 143 -18.41 -11.23 -15.60
C THR A 143 -17.10 -11.15 -14.84
N ILE A 144 -16.45 -12.31 -14.68
CA ILE A 144 -15.15 -12.42 -14.02
C ILE A 144 -14.12 -12.81 -15.09
N VAL A 145 -13.04 -12.03 -15.14
CA VAL A 145 -11.89 -12.29 -16.01
C VAL A 145 -10.70 -12.68 -15.15
N ASN A 146 -10.01 -13.75 -15.55
CA ASN A 146 -8.82 -14.23 -14.87
C ASN A 146 -7.78 -14.66 -15.92
N PHE A 147 -6.68 -13.91 -15.99
CA PHE A 147 -5.54 -14.25 -16.82
C PHE A 147 -4.42 -14.96 -16.05
N ALA A 148 -4.72 -15.42 -14.85
CA ALA A 148 -3.81 -16.14 -13.98
C ALA A 148 -2.47 -15.40 -13.78
N GLY A 149 -2.43 -14.45 -12.86
CA GLY A 149 -1.20 -13.79 -12.45
C GLY A 149 -1.20 -12.26 -12.56
N SER A 150 -0.04 -11.70 -12.82
CA SER A 150 0.21 -10.24 -12.79
C SER A 150 -0.69 -9.40 -13.72
N SER A 151 -1.22 -10.01 -14.79
CA SER A 151 -2.13 -9.33 -15.71
C SER A 151 -3.45 -8.89 -15.06
N ASN A 152 -3.89 -9.58 -14.01
CA ASN A 152 -5.11 -9.23 -13.28
C ASN A 152 -5.01 -7.82 -12.66
N ASN A 153 -3.82 -7.43 -12.22
CA ASN A 153 -3.57 -6.07 -11.72
C ASN A 153 -3.82 -5.00 -12.79
N CYS A 154 -3.45 -5.27 -14.04
CA CYS A 154 -3.68 -4.36 -15.16
C CYS A 154 -5.15 -4.27 -15.54
N ILE A 155 -5.84 -5.42 -15.60
CA ILE A 155 -7.25 -5.52 -16.01
C ILE A 155 -8.17 -4.79 -15.04
N THR A 156 -7.80 -4.65 -13.80
CA THR A 156 -8.60 -3.89 -12.82
C THR A 156 -8.97 -2.51 -13.36
N CYS A 157 -8.08 -1.87 -14.11
CA CYS A 157 -8.35 -0.59 -14.78
C CYS A 157 -8.58 -0.74 -16.30
N HIS A 158 -7.82 -1.63 -16.97
CA HIS A 158 -7.87 -1.83 -18.41
C HIS A 158 -8.99 -2.80 -18.82
N GLN A 159 -10.22 -2.39 -18.62
CA GLN A 159 -11.42 -3.17 -18.87
C GLN A 159 -12.51 -2.32 -19.57
N PRO A 160 -13.43 -2.96 -20.30
CA PRO A 160 -14.56 -2.26 -20.91
C PRO A 160 -15.51 -1.73 -19.82
N ARG A 161 -15.98 -0.53 -20.00
CA ARG A 161 -16.94 0.12 -19.12
C ARG A 161 -18.36 0.09 -19.67
N ASN A 162 -18.48 0.04 -21.00
CA ASN A 162 -19.75 -0.07 -21.70
C ASN A 162 -19.60 -1.05 -22.87
N SER A 163 -20.67 -1.78 -23.17
CA SER A 163 -20.72 -2.57 -24.38
C SER A 163 -21.32 -1.75 -25.53
N TYR A 164 -20.77 -1.94 -26.71
CA TYR A 164 -21.39 -1.52 -27.96
C TYR A 164 -21.76 -2.77 -28.76
N PRO A 165 -22.97 -2.82 -29.30
CA PRO A 165 -23.28 -3.88 -30.25
C PRO A 165 -22.31 -3.73 -31.45
N VAL A 166 -21.51 -4.76 -31.69
CA VAL A 166 -20.74 -4.84 -32.92
C VAL A 166 -21.75 -5.12 -34.03
N PRO A 167 -21.91 -4.21 -34.99
CA PRO A 167 -22.86 -4.43 -36.07
C PRO A 167 -22.43 -5.68 -36.84
N GLY A 168 -23.34 -6.62 -36.99
CA GLY A 168 -23.13 -7.78 -37.86
C GLY A 168 -23.08 -7.35 -39.30
N GLY A 169 -22.10 -7.85 -40.05
CA GLY A 169 -22.00 -7.64 -41.50
C GLY A 169 -20.66 -7.07 -41.97
N THR A 170 -20.49 -6.98 -43.26
CA THR A 170 -19.26 -6.49 -43.93
C THR A 170 -19.30 -4.99 -44.27
N GLY A 171 -20.30 -4.28 -43.77
CA GLY A 171 -20.50 -2.84 -44.02
C GLY A 171 -19.63 -1.94 -43.15
N THR A 172 -19.43 -0.70 -43.58
CA THR A 172 -18.80 0.34 -42.81
C THR A 172 -19.77 0.82 -41.69
N VAL A 173 -19.31 0.84 -40.48
CA VAL A 173 -20.06 1.36 -39.34
C VAL A 173 -19.49 2.69 -38.93
N THR A 174 -20.34 3.70 -38.79
CA THR A 174 -19.94 5.00 -38.28
C THR A 174 -19.99 5.00 -36.76
N ILE A 175 -18.86 5.15 -36.14
CA ILE A 175 -18.74 5.32 -34.68
C ILE A 175 -19.01 6.77 -34.35
N THR A 176 -20.09 7.04 -33.65
CA THR A 176 -20.50 8.41 -33.27
C THR A 176 -20.11 8.78 -31.83
N SER A 177 -19.70 7.80 -31.05
CA SER A 177 -19.30 8.06 -29.65
C SER A 177 -17.84 8.44 -29.55
N SER A 178 -17.54 9.60 -28.96
CA SER A 178 -16.17 10.01 -28.61
C SER A 178 -15.51 9.13 -27.54
N ARG A 179 -16.28 8.22 -26.93
CA ARG A 179 -15.81 7.31 -25.86
C ARG A 179 -15.57 5.90 -26.38
N TYR A 180 -15.66 5.70 -27.68
CA TYR A 180 -15.33 4.42 -28.29
C TYR A 180 -13.82 4.18 -28.18
N GLY A 181 -13.44 2.98 -27.76
CA GLY A 181 -12.04 2.62 -27.51
C GLY A 181 -11.85 2.11 -26.08
N PRO A 182 -10.96 2.69 -25.27
CA PRO A 182 -10.58 2.10 -23.97
C PRO A 182 -11.72 1.94 -22.95
N HIS A 183 -12.85 2.57 -23.16
CA HIS A 183 -14.05 2.42 -22.33
C HIS A 183 -15.13 1.53 -22.93
N HIS A 184 -14.87 0.96 -24.08
CA HIS A 184 -15.81 0.14 -24.82
C HIS A 184 -15.07 -1.07 -25.38
N GLY A 185 -15.51 -2.24 -24.99
CA GLY A 185 -15.04 -3.52 -25.53
C GLY A 185 -15.98 -4.06 -26.58
#